data_8fe1bf6bcb5d593f1f603eceed952fc8
#
_entry.id   8fe1bf6bcb5d593f1f603eceed952fc8
#
_cell.length_a   1.000
_cell.length_b   1.000
_cell.length_c   1.000
_cell.angle_alpha   90.00
_cell.angle_beta   90.00
_cell.angle_gamma   90.00
#
_symmetry.space_group_name_H-M   'P 1'
#
loop_
_entity.id
_entity.type
_entity.pdbx_description
1 polymer ?
#
loop_
_entity_poly.entity_id
_entity_poly.type
_entity_poly.pdbx_seq_one_letter_code
_entity_poly.pdbx_strand_id
1 'polypeptide(L)'
;MYLPVFKSWRLNERFYGALTGLSKTEAAKEIGVDQVQAWRSSLRARPPALQVTDQYWPGRDRRYADLSSTQIPVTESLLDCMQRTQPLWEDKITYELRKGNNVLVLAHANTLRGLVKIIDGIGTT
;
A
#
# COMPACT_ATOMS: atom_id res chain seq x y z
N MET A 1 0.70 14.65 -27.25
CA MET A 1 1.37 13.33 -27.21
C MET A 1 0.52 12.35 -26.43
N TYR A 2 0.26 11.21 -26.97
CA TYR A 2 -0.51 10.16 -26.32
C TYR A 2 0.42 9.21 -25.58
N LEU A 3 0.15 8.97 -24.29
CA LEU A 3 0.88 8.01 -23.48
C LEU A 3 -0.10 6.96 -22.93
N PRO A 4 0.20 5.67 -23.09
CA PRO A 4 -0.62 4.64 -22.44
C PRO A 4 -0.57 4.78 -20.92
N VAL A 5 -1.72 4.69 -20.26
CA VAL A 5 -1.83 4.77 -18.81
C VAL A 5 -2.47 3.48 -18.31
N PHE A 6 -1.79 2.82 -17.39
CA PHE A 6 -2.29 1.62 -16.72
C PHE A 6 -2.52 1.92 -15.26
N LYS A 7 -3.69 1.60 -14.76
CA LYS A 7 -4.05 1.80 -13.35
C LYS A 7 -4.09 0.47 -12.64
N SER A 8 -3.59 0.42 -11.41
CA SER A 8 -3.61 -0.78 -10.61
C SER A 8 -3.81 -0.43 -9.13
N TRP A 9 -4.71 -1.15 -8.48
CA TRP A 9 -4.92 -1.05 -7.03
C TRP A 9 -3.66 -1.44 -6.25
N ARG A 10 -2.77 -2.24 -6.85
CA ARG A 10 -1.53 -2.68 -6.21
C ARG A 10 -0.57 -1.54 -5.94
N LEU A 11 -0.79 -0.37 -6.56
CA LEU A 11 -0.03 0.84 -6.30
C LEU A 11 -0.70 1.77 -5.28
N ASN A 12 -1.84 1.38 -4.72
CA ASN A 12 -2.47 2.16 -3.66
C ASN A 12 -1.54 2.30 -2.46
N GLU A 13 -1.73 3.38 -1.69
CA GLU A 13 -0.96 3.59 -0.49
C GLU A 13 -1.19 2.45 0.51
N ARG A 14 -0.21 2.24 1.38
CA ARG A 14 -0.30 1.30 2.50
C ARG A 14 -1.60 1.56 3.28
N PHE A 15 -2.31 0.49 3.59
CA PHE A 15 -3.58 0.59 4.29
C PHE A 15 -3.37 0.64 5.80
N TYR A 16 -3.74 1.74 6.41
CA TYR A 16 -3.48 2.02 7.83
C TYR A 16 -4.54 1.46 8.79
N GLY A 17 -5.49 0.66 8.31
CA GLY A 17 -6.48 0.02 9.16
C GLY A 17 -7.34 1.02 9.92
N ALA A 18 -7.50 0.81 11.21
CA ALA A 18 -8.32 1.67 12.07
C ALA A 18 -7.79 3.10 12.21
N LEU A 19 -6.56 3.36 11.78
CA LEU A 19 -6.00 4.73 11.75
C LEU A 19 -6.49 5.53 10.55
N THR A 20 -7.17 4.91 9.62
CA THR A 20 -7.70 5.57 8.42
C THR A 20 -8.69 6.68 8.80
N GLY A 21 -8.47 7.87 8.26
CA GLY A 21 -9.32 9.02 8.57
C GLY A 21 -8.88 9.81 9.79
N LEU A 22 -7.92 9.31 10.55
CA LEU A 22 -7.37 10.03 11.72
C LEU A 22 -6.12 10.80 11.31
N SER A 23 -5.99 12.03 11.82
CA SER A 23 -4.74 12.77 11.71
C SER A 23 -3.68 12.12 12.61
N LYS A 24 -2.41 12.46 12.37
CA LYS A 24 -1.31 11.98 13.21
C LYS A 24 -1.53 12.35 14.68
N THR A 25 -2.03 13.56 14.92
CA THR A 25 -2.30 14.07 16.27
C THR A 25 -3.43 13.31 16.94
N GLU A 26 -4.52 13.06 16.23
CA GLU A 26 -5.66 12.31 16.75
C GLU A 26 -5.29 10.87 17.09
N ALA A 27 -4.56 10.20 16.21
CA ALA A 27 -4.09 8.84 16.44
C ALA A 27 -3.17 8.76 17.67
N ALA A 28 -2.27 9.74 17.81
CA ALA A 28 -1.35 9.80 18.94
C ALA A 28 -2.10 9.99 20.26
N LYS A 29 -3.18 10.76 20.29
CA LYS A 29 -3.99 10.99 21.49
C LYS A 29 -4.75 9.73 21.90
N GLU A 30 -5.27 8.97 20.96
CA GLU A 30 -6.09 7.80 21.26
C GLU A 30 -5.26 6.57 21.62
N ILE A 31 -4.11 6.39 20.99
CA ILE A 31 -3.36 5.14 21.04
C ILE A 31 -1.98 5.32 21.70
N GLY A 32 -1.42 6.52 21.63
CA GLY A 32 -0.08 6.82 22.13
C GLY A 32 0.90 7.08 20.99
N VAL A 33 1.80 8.04 21.21
CA VAL A 33 2.77 8.50 20.21
C VAL A 33 3.73 7.37 19.82
N ASP A 34 4.25 6.64 20.80
CA ASP A 34 5.24 5.59 20.56
C ASP A 34 4.67 4.46 19.72
N GLN A 35 3.43 4.07 19.98
CA GLN A 35 2.77 2.99 19.25
C GLN A 35 2.48 3.40 17.79
N VAL A 36 2.00 4.62 17.58
CA VAL A 36 1.77 5.13 16.22
C VAL A 36 3.08 5.21 15.45
N GLN A 37 4.15 5.68 16.09
CA GLN A 37 5.46 5.77 15.48
C GLN A 37 6.01 4.39 15.12
N ALA A 38 5.81 3.39 15.98
CA ALA A 38 6.23 2.02 15.71
C ALA A 38 5.54 1.44 14.48
N TRP A 39 4.24 1.66 14.34
CA TRP A 39 3.51 1.19 13.16
C TRP A 39 3.95 1.87 11.87
N ARG A 40 4.34 3.14 11.95
CA ARG A 40 4.76 3.91 10.76
C ARG A 40 6.18 3.59 10.32
N SER A 41 7.05 3.24 11.26
CA SER A 41 8.48 3.02 10.97
C SER A 41 8.87 1.55 10.82
N SER A 42 8.09 0.62 11.37
CA SER A 42 8.40 -0.80 11.31
C SER A 42 7.96 -1.41 9.97
N LEU A 43 8.79 -2.31 9.43
CA LEU A 43 8.47 -3.05 8.22
C LEU A 43 7.30 -4.04 8.45
N ARG A 44 7.24 -4.66 9.61
CA ARG A 44 6.32 -5.78 9.88
C ARG A 44 5.14 -5.43 10.78
N ALA A 45 5.18 -4.28 11.46
CA ALA A 45 4.10 -3.90 12.37
C ALA A 45 2.84 -3.52 11.59
N ARG A 46 1.71 -4.04 12.04
CA ARG A 46 0.39 -3.75 11.46
C ARG A 46 -0.39 -2.84 12.39
N PRO A 47 -1.01 -1.76 11.87
CA PRO A 47 -1.99 -1.00 12.65
C PRO A 47 -3.19 -1.88 13.03
N PRO A 48 -4.01 -1.47 14.01
CA PRO A 48 -5.25 -2.19 14.31
C PRO A 48 -6.13 -2.33 13.06
N ALA A 49 -6.75 -3.49 12.90
CA ALA A 49 -7.58 -3.76 11.73
C ALA A 49 -8.83 -2.89 11.70
N LEU A 50 -9.19 -2.41 10.51
CA LEU A 50 -10.44 -1.73 10.26
C LEU A 50 -11.55 -2.77 10.19
N GLN A 51 -12.71 -2.47 10.79
CA GLN A 51 -13.85 -3.36 10.69
C GLN A 51 -14.57 -3.16 9.36
N VAL A 52 -15.13 -4.23 8.80
CA VAL A 52 -15.86 -4.17 7.53
C VAL A 52 -17.12 -3.30 7.61
N THR A 53 -17.59 -3.02 8.83
CA THR A 53 -18.72 -2.11 9.06
C THR A 53 -18.29 -0.64 9.07
N ASP A 54 -17.00 -0.35 9.10
CA ASP A 54 -16.48 1.01 9.13
C ASP A 54 -16.74 1.71 7.81
N GLN A 55 -17.04 3.03 7.89
CA GLN A 55 -17.34 3.85 6.71
C GLN A 55 -16.14 3.94 5.74
N TYR A 56 -14.93 3.77 6.23
CA TYR A 56 -13.71 3.86 5.41
C TYR A 56 -13.27 2.51 4.82
N TRP A 57 -14.04 1.44 5.05
CA TRP A 57 -13.68 0.15 4.46
C TRP A 57 -13.79 0.20 2.94
N PRO A 58 -12.68 -0.02 2.21
CA PRO A 58 -12.66 0.15 0.75
C PRO A 58 -13.49 -0.88 -0.01
N GLY A 59 -13.92 -1.96 0.64
CA GLY A 59 -14.78 -2.97 0.01
C GLY A 59 -16.14 -2.45 -0.45
N ARG A 60 -16.55 -1.27 0.02
CA ARG A 60 -17.78 -0.62 -0.43
C ARG A 60 -17.57 0.27 -1.64
N ASP A 61 -16.33 0.53 -2.01
CA ASP A 61 -16.01 1.37 -3.15
C ASP A 61 -16.18 0.57 -4.45
N ARG A 62 -16.90 1.14 -5.39
CA ARG A 62 -17.18 0.50 -6.68
C ARG A 62 -15.90 0.18 -7.46
N ARG A 63 -14.83 0.93 -7.24
CA ARG A 63 -13.55 0.68 -7.89
C ARG A 63 -12.93 -0.67 -7.53
N TYR A 64 -13.35 -1.26 -6.41
CA TYR A 64 -12.85 -2.54 -5.92
C TYR A 64 -13.90 -3.66 -6.00
N ALA A 65 -14.96 -3.45 -6.78
CA ALA A 65 -16.06 -4.41 -6.89
C ALA A 65 -15.61 -5.78 -7.40
N ASP A 66 -14.56 -5.81 -8.23
CA ASP A 66 -14.04 -7.06 -8.81
C ASP A 66 -13.12 -7.83 -7.86
N LEU A 67 -12.80 -7.27 -6.70
CA LEU A 67 -11.94 -7.92 -5.71
C LEU A 67 -12.79 -8.65 -4.67
N SER A 68 -12.36 -9.84 -4.28
CA SER A 68 -12.99 -10.56 -3.17
C SER A 68 -12.66 -9.85 -1.84
N SER A 69 -13.47 -10.10 -0.82
CA SER A 69 -13.24 -9.52 0.52
C SER A 69 -11.87 -9.91 1.09
N THR A 70 -11.32 -11.06 0.69
CA THR A 70 -10.00 -11.50 1.13
C THR A 70 -8.86 -10.75 0.47
N GLN A 71 -9.11 -10.14 -0.70
CA GLN A 71 -8.11 -9.35 -1.41
C GLN A 71 -8.10 -7.89 -0.95
N ILE A 72 -9.16 -7.43 -0.28
CA ILE A 72 -9.26 -6.06 0.22
C ILE A 72 -8.72 -6.05 1.65
N PRO A 73 -7.58 -5.38 1.91
CA PRO A 73 -6.99 -5.42 3.24
C PRO A 73 -7.80 -4.62 4.26
N VAL A 74 -7.80 -5.09 5.49
CA VAL A 74 -8.34 -4.35 6.64
C VAL A 74 -7.22 -3.66 7.42
N THR A 75 -5.99 -4.06 7.19
CA THR A 75 -4.77 -3.44 7.71
C THR A 75 -3.57 -3.96 6.93
N GLU A 76 -2.50 -3.17 6.85
CA GLU A 76 -1.27 -3.59 6.18
C GLU A 76 -0.05 -3.10 6.95
N SER A 77 0.94 -3.98 7.13
CA SER A 77 2.31 -3.57 7.41
C SER A 77 2.95 -3.07 6.10
N LEU A 78 4.12 -2.45 6.19
CA LEU A 78 4.86 -2.09 4.96
C LEU A 78 5.22 -3.33 4.15
N LEU A 79 5.55 -4.44 4.83
CA LEU A 79 5.84 -5.71 4.17
C LEU A 79 4.61 -6.24 3.41
N ASP A 80 3.41 -6.16 4.01
CA ASP A 80 2.18 -6.56 3.33
C ASP A 80 1.95 -5.73 2.06
N CYS A 81 2.17 -4.43 2.15
CA CYS A 81 2.06 -3.51 1.02
C CYS A 81 3.05 -3.91 -0.10
N MET A 82 4.28 -4.22 0.25
CA MET A 82 5.29 -4.69 -0.69
C MET A 82 4.87 -5.98 -1.37
N GLN A 83 4.32 -6.92 -0.62
CA GLN A 83 3.90 -8.21 -1.16
C GLN A 83 2.79 -8.08 -2.19
N ARG A 84 1.88 -7.13 -2.01
CA ARG A 84 0.82 -6.90 -3.01
C ARG A 84 1.28 -6.07 -4.20
N THR A 85 2.37 -5.32 -4.05
CA THR A 85 2.95 -4.52 -5.13
C THR A 85 3.88 -5.36 -6.02
N GLN A 86 4.54 -6.36 -5.44
CA GLN A 86 5.55 -7.17 -6.12
C GLN A 86 5.04 -7.84 -7.41
N PRO A 87 3.84 -8.43 -7.48
CA PRO A 87 3.35 -9.00 -8.74
C PRO A 87 3.27 -7.99 -9.88
N LEU A 88 2.91 -6.74 -9.58
CA LEU A 88 2.88 -5.69 -10.59
C LEU A 88 4.29 -5.38 -11.11
N TRP A 89 5.29 -5.34 -10.20
CA TRP A 89 6.69 -5.16 -10.59
C TRP A 89 7.16 -6.30 -11.48
N GLU A 90 6.93 -7.54 -11.08
CA GLU A 90 7.42 -8.71 -11.80
C GLU A 90 6.73 -8.95 -13.13
N ASP A 91 5.40 -8.77 -13.20
CA ASP A 91 4.61 -9.15 -14.35
C ASP A 91 4.42 -8.01 -15.35
N LYS A 92 4.30 -6.78 -14.89
CA LYS A 92 3.95 -5.66 -15.75
C LYS A 92 5.11 -4.69 -15.95
N ILE A 93 5.70 -4.20 -14.87
CA ILE A 93 6.72 -3.15 -14.97
C ILE A 93 7.99 -3.69 -15.62
N THR A 94 8.50 -4.82 -15.12
CA THR A 94 9.71 -5.42 -15.69
C THR A 94 9.49 -5.87 -17.13
N TYR A 95 8.30 -6.34 -17.46
CA TYR A 95 7.93 -6.70 -18.83
C TYR A 95 8.10 -5.53 -19.78
N GLU A 96 7.55 -4.36 -19.42
CA GLU A 96 7.66 -3.16 -20.25
C GLU A 96 9.12 -2.68 -20.35
N LEU A 97 9.88 -2.75 -19.24
CA LEU A 97 11.30 -2.38 -19.25
C LEU A 97 12.13 -3.29 -20.17
N ARG A 98 11.84 -4.60 -20.16
CA ARG A 98 12.54 -5.55 -21.02
C ARG A 98 12.26 -5.32 -22.51
N LYS A 99 11.11 -4.74 -22.84
CA LYS A 99 10.78 -4.35 -24.20
C LYS A 99 11.48 -3.07 -24.64
N GLY A 100 12.26 -2.45 -23.76
CA GLY A 100 12.95 -1.21 -24.03
C GLY A 100 12.13 0.06 -23.77
N ASN A 101 10.96 -0.08 -23.17
CA ASN A 101 10.12 1.07 -22.82
C ASN A 101 10.56 1.69 -21.50
N ASN A 102 10.45 3.01 -21.42
CA ASN A 102 10.58 3.72 -20.16
C ASN A 102 9.25 3.67 -19.42
N VAL A 103 9.29 3.47 -18.11
CA VAL A 103 8.09 3.36 -17.28
C VAL A 103 8.13 4.43 -16.19
N LEU A 104 7.07 5.25 -16.13
CA LEU A 104 6.88 6.20 -15.05
C LEU A 104 5.83 5.65 -14.09
N VAL A 105 6.20 5.50 -12.83
CA VAL A 105 5.29 5.01 -11.78
C VAL A 105 4.90 6.16 -10.87
N LEU A 106 3.60 6.40 -10.78
CA LEU A 106 3.01 7.41 -9.90
C LEU A 106 2.25 6.70 -8.79
N ALA A 107 2.69 6.88 -7.56
CA ALA A 107 2.09 6.23 -6.40
C ALA A 107 2.36 7.05 -5.14
N HIS A 108 2.04 6.48 -3.99
CA HIS A 108 2.19 7.15 -2.70
C HIS A 108 3.52 6.80 -2.04
N ALA A 109 3.89 7.57 -1.02
CA ALA A 109 5.22 7.51 -0.42
C ALA A 109 5.62 6.12 0.10
N ASN A 110 4.77 5.47 0.88
CA ASN A 110 5.12 4.17 1.46
C ASN A 110 5.13 3.04 0.43
N THR A 111 4.20 3.09 -0.52
CA THR A 111 4.17 2.13 -1.62
C THR A 111 5.43 2.25 -2.47
N LEU A 112 5.85 3.49 -2.79
CA LEU A 112 7.07 3.73 -3.54
C LEU A 112 8.31 3.31 -2.75
N ARG A 113 8.31 3.53 -1.44
CA ARG A 113 9.39 3.08 -0.55
C ARG A 113 9.55 1.56 -0.61
N GLY A 114 8.43 0.84 -0.55
CA GLY A 114 8.41 -0.61 -0.68
C GLY A 114 8.92 -1.08 -2.04
N LEU A 115 8.51 -0.40 -3.11
CA LEU A 115 8.93 -0.72 -4.46
C LEU A 115 10.44 -0.52 -4.65
N VAL A 116 10.99 0.59 -4.14
CA VAL A 116 12.44 0.84 -4.17
C VAL A 116 13.20 -0.25 -3.42
N LYS A 117 12.67 -0.68 -2.28
CA LYS A 117 13.28 -1.77 -1.51
C LYS A 117 13.32 -3.08 -2.31
N ILE A 118 12.27 -3.38 -3.05
CA ILE A 118 12.22 -4.56 -3.92
C ILE A 118 13.26 -4.44 -5.03
N ILE A 119 13.31 -3.30 -5.72
CA ILE A 119 14.19 -3.07 -6.87
C ILE A 119 15.67 -3.12 -6.45
N ASP A 120 16.00 -2.47 -5.36
CA ASP A 120 17.38 -2.34 -4.89
C ASP A 120 17.85 -3.55 -4.06
N GLY A 121 16.94 -4.47 -3.73
CA GLY A 121 17.28 -5.64 -2.92
C GLY A 121 17.70 -5.29 -1.50
N ILE A 122 17.19 -4.20 -0.93
CA ILE A 122 17.54 -3.74 0.42
C ILE A 122 17.08 -4.77 1.45
N GLY A 123 17.94 -5.10 2.40
CA GLY A 123 17.64 -6.08 3.45
C GLY A 123 16.47 -5.65 4.35
N THR A 124 15.91 -6.63 5.09
CA THR A 124 14.71 -6.44 5.93
C THR A 124 14.99 -5.91 7.33
N THR A 125 16.24 -5.64 7.63
CA THR A 125 16.65 -5.06 8.92
C THR A 125 16.47 -3.56 8.97
#